data_23af2eb24ed4283e07651f1a16e8fccb
#
_entry.id   23af2eb24ed4283e07651f1a16e8fccb
#
_cell.length_a   1.000
_cell.length_b   1.000
_cell.length_c   1.000
_cell.angle_alpha   90.00
_cell.angle_beta   90.00
_cell.angle_gamma   90.00
#
_symmetry.space_group_name_H-M   'P 1'
#
loop_
_entity.id
_entity.type
_entity.pdbx_description
1 polymer ?
#
loop_
_entity_poly.entity_id
_entity_poly.type
_entity_poly.pdbx_seq_one_letter_code
_entity_poly.pdbx_strand_id
1 'polypeptide(L)'
;MMKKKVLTVLCGAWLMGAAAMAASPAVIQDAPKAVYTHSDGSVLSIQYPSITMTENAGAAQLIAQYFADEQQQAKTFFDQQADKGVKLTEEKTYTVTLNDGKYLSFLDEGYLYFDRAAHPTSWKTGVVFDMATGRRITNWRDLVKPGDEKYFTLKKITNKLTLSGHVLSTYFNGLTEDPKNFYLDKSRNIHFVFGQYEVAPYSSGIIDINMGRQAK
;
A
#
# COMPACT_ATOMS: atom_id res chain seq x y z
N MET A 1 -71.32 26.98 21.17
CA MET A 1 -70.04 27.23 20.46
C MET A 1 -68.89 26.57 21.24
N MET A 2 -68.49 25.40 20.81
CA MET A 2 -67.35 24.63 21.45
C MET A 2 -66.05 24.99 20.75
N LYS A 3 -65.08 25.57 21.45
CA LYS A 3 -63.74 25.84 20.95
C LYS A 3 -62.89 24.58 21.02
N LYS A 4 -62.51 24.03 19.86
CA LYS A 4 -61.53 22.92 19.76
C LYS A 4 -60.13 23.48 20.02
N LYS A 5 -59.45 22.93 21.07
CA LYS A 5 -58.01 23.16 21.30
C LYS A 5 -57.23 22.19 20.45
N VAL A 6 -56.39 22.73 19.56
CA VAL A 6 -55.42 21.95 18.78
C VAL A 6 -54.17 21.81 19.65
N LEU A 7 -53.81 20.59 19.98
CA LEU A 7 -52.55 20.23 20.68
C LEU A 7 -51.48 19.95 19.63
N THR A 8 -50.53 20.88 19.47
CA THR A 8 -49.40 20.69 18.61
C THR A 8 -48.32 19.89 19.38
N VAL A 9 -48.12 18.63 18.98
CA VAL A 9 -47.00 17.79 19.49
C VAL A 9 -45.78 18.12 18.66
N LEU A 10 -44.79 18.79 19.28
CA LEU A 10 -43.46 18.94 18.71
C LEU A 10 -42.69 17.62 18.92
N CYS A 11 -42.56 16.83 17.84
CA CYS A 11 -41.56 15.72 17.81
C CYS A 11 -40.17 16.33 17.64
N GLY A 12 -39.46 16.49 18.74
CA GLY A 12 -38.02 16.79 18.70
C GLY A 12 -37.24 15.56 18.20
N ALA A 13 -36.78 15.59 16.96
CA ALA A 13 -35.84 14.60 16.44
C ALA A 13 -34.48 14.83 17.11
N TRP A 14 -34.14 13.96 18.08
CA TRP A 14 -32.78 13.89 18.58
C TRP A 14 -31.90 13.24 17.52
N LEU A 15 -31.14 14.04 16.78
CA LEU A 15 -30.02 13.59 15.99
C LEU A 15 -28.92 13.15 16.98
N MET A 16 -28.92 11.89 17.39
CA MET A 16 -27.75 11.27 18.00
C MET A 16 -26.68 11.21 16.91
N GLY A 17 -25.75 12.16 16.92
CA GLY A 17 -24.51 12.06 16.20
C GLY A 17 -23.75 10.85 16.74
N ALA A 18 -23.78 9.72 16.04
CA ALA A 18 -22.87 8.62 16.32
C ALA A 18 -21.47 9.18 16.08
N ALA A 19 -20.73 9.47 17.15
CA ALA A 19 -19.30 9.64 17.06
C ALA A 19 -18.77 8.34 16.48
N ALA A 20 -18.23 8.38 15.25
CA ALA A 20 -17.56 7.24 14.68
C ALA A 20 -16.37 6.92 15.58
N MET A 21 -16.51 5.92 16.43
CA MET A 21 -15.41 5.37 17.21
C MET A 21 -14.36 4.91 16.19
N ALA A 22 -13.12 5.36 16.32
CA ALA A 22 -12.05 4.82 15.52
C ALA A 22 -11.99 3.31 15.75
N ALA A 23 -12.02 2.53 14.66
CA ALA A 23 -11.91 1.08 14.77
C ALA A 23 -10.55 0.72 15.40
N SER A 24 -10.51 -0.41 16.11
CA SER A 24 -9.27 -0.91 16.71
C SER A 24 -8.26 -1.28 15.61
N PRO A 25 -6.95 -1.09 15.83
CA PRO A 25 -5.92 -1.60 14.94
C PRO A 25 -6.08 -3.11 14.69
N ALA A 26 -5.70 -3.57 13.51
CA ALA A 26 -5.66 -5.00 13.19
C ALA A 26 -4.57 -5.72 14.00
N VAL A 27 -4.81 -6.98 14.35
CA VAL A 27 -3.76 -7.88 14.82
C VAL A 27 -3.06 -8.46 13.60
N ILE A 28 -1.76 -8.21 13.50
CA ILE A 28 -0.92 -8.65 12.39
C ILE A 28 0.17 -9.56 12.94
N GLN A 29 0.30 -10.73 12.34
CA GLN A 29 1.30 -11.73 12.68
C GLN A 29 1.91 -12.27 11.39
N ASP A 30 3.13 -12.80 11.46
CA ASP A 30 3.70 -13.52 10.35
C ASP A 30 2.90 -14.80 10.08
N ALA A 31 2.44 -14.99 8.83
CA ALA A 31 1.98 -16.29 8.39
C ALA A 31 3.18 -17.25 8.28
N PRO A 32 2.98 -18.57 8.26
CA PRO A 32 4.06 -19.51 7.95
C PRO A 32 4.76 -19.15 6.63
N LYS A 33 6.09 -19.07 6.66
CA LYS A 33 6.89 -18.78 5.47
C LYS A 33 6.67 -19.85 4.40
N ALA A 34 6.19 -19.46 3.23
CA ALA A 34 6.06 -20.35 2.09
C ALA A 34 7.38 -20.41 1.32
N VAL A 35 7.87 -21.64 1.07
CA VAL A 35 9.10 -21.86 0.30
C VAL A 35 8.80 -22.86 -0.81
N TYR A 36 9.07 -22.47 -2.04
CA TYR A 36 8.92 -23.32 -3.23
C TYR A 36 10.29 -23.53 -3.87
N THR A 37 10.56 -24.74 -4.33
CA THR A 37 11.84 -25.11 -4.95
C THR A 37 11.60 -25.96 -6.19
N HIS A 38 12.45 -25.79 -7.20
CA HIS A 38 12.51 -26.64 -8.37
C HIS A 38 13.81 -27.45 -8.40
N SER A 39 13.85 -28.52 -9.19
CA SER A 39 15.01 -29.44 -9.30
C SER A 39 16.26 -28.77 -9.87
N ASP A 40 16.13 -27.64 -10.58
CA ASP A 40 17.23 -26.82 -11.09
C ASP A 40 17.91 -25.94 -10.01
N GLY A 41 17.38 -25.97 -8.78
CA GLY A 41 17.83 -25.16 -7.65
C GLY A 41 17.22 -23.76 -7.61
N SER A 42 16.17 -23.48 -8.38
CA SER A 42 15.36 -22.27 -8.22
C SER A 42 14.65 -22.26 -6.87
N VAL A 43 14.53 -21.07 -6.26
CA VAL A 43 13.88 -20.88 -4.96
C VAL A 43 12.98 -19.64 -4.98
N LEU A 44 11.73 -19.81 -4.56
CA LEU A 44 10.83 -18.71 -4.22
C LEU A 44 10.50 -18.79 -2.72
N SER A 45 10.70 -17.70 -2.01
CA SER A 45 10.46 -17.60 -0.57
C SER A 45 9.51 -16.41 -0.29
N ILE A 46 8.39 -16.67 0.38
CA ILE A 46 7.37 -15.64 0.64
C ILE A 46 7.03 -15.63 2.14
N GLN A 47 7.16 -14.45 2.74
CA GLN A 47 6.69 -14.15 4.09
C GLN A 47 5.62 -13.06 4.02
N TYR A 48 4.36 -13.44 4.17
CA TYR A 48 3.23 -12.50 4.17
C TYR A 48 2.52 -12.48 5.52
N PRO A 49 1.68 -11.45 5.79
CA PRO A 49 0.98 -11.34 7.06
C PRO A 49 -0.24 -12.25 7.14
N SER A 50 -0.53 -12.70 8.36
CA SER A 50 -1.85 -13.12 8.81
C SER A 50 -2.54 -11.93 9.48
N ILE A 51 -3.79 -11.64 9.14
CA ILE A 51 -4.50 -10.44 9.56
C ILE A 51 -5.81 -10.82 10.25
N THR A 52 -6.01 -10.28 11.45
CA THR A 52 -7.26 -10.44 12.20
C THR A 52 -7.80 -9.09 12.64
N MET A 53 -9.08 -8.85 12.45
CA MET A 53 -9.79 -7.67 12.90
C MET A 53 -11.03 -8.11 13.68
N THR A 54 -11.06 -7.87 14.98
CA THR A 54 -12.13 -8.33 15.87
C THR A 54 -13.49 -7.73 15.50
N GLU A 55 -13.50 -6.47 15.11
CA GLU A 55 -14.72 -5.71 14.81
C GLU A 55 -15.14 -5.79 13.34
N ASN A 56 -14.27 -6.29 12.44
CA ASN A 56 -14.54 -6.34 11.00
C ASN A 56 -13.86 -7.53 10.31
N ALA A 57 -14.34 -8.73 10.61
CA ALA A 57 -13.81 -9.97 10.03
C ALA A 57 -13.92 -10.00 8.49
N GLY A 58 -14.95 -9.38 7.91
CA GLY A 58 -15.11 -9.29 6.47
C GLY A 58 -14.02 -8.45 5.79
N ALA A 59 -13.64 -7.32 6.39
CA ALA A 59 -12.52 -6.52 5.90
C ALA A 59 -11.19 -7.27 6.06
N ALA A 60 -10.96 -7.94 7.20
CA ALA A 60 -9.79 -8.77 7.41
C ALA A 60 -9.64 -9.85 6.32
N GLN A 61 -10.74 -10.51 5.97
CA GLN A 61 -10.76 -11.54 4.93
C GLN A 61 -10.38 -10.97 3.55
N LEU A 62 -10.90 -9.79 3.17
CA LEU A 62 -10.55 -9.14 1.90
C LEU A 62 -9.07 -8.76 1.83
N ILE A 63 -8.51 -8.25 2.93
CA ILE A 63 -7.09 -7.91 3.02
C ILE A 63 -6.22 -9.17 2.97
N ALA A 64 -6.60 -10.24 3.68
CA ALA A 64 -5.91 -11.53 3.62
C ALA A 64 -5.94 -12.15 2.22
N GLN A 65 -7.08 -12.03 1.53
CA GLN A 65 -7.22 -12.50 0.15
C GLN A 65 -6.24 -11.80 -0.81
N TYR A 66 -6.02 -10.49 -0.64
CA TYR A 66 -5.02 -9.78 -1.43
C TYR A 66 -3.64 -10.44 -1.33
N PHE A 67 -3.16 -10.76 -0.12
CA PHE A 67 -1.87 -11.41 0.06
C PHE A 67 -1.83 -12.86 -0.45
N ALA A 68 -2.95 -13.58 -0.34
CA ALA A 68 -3.08 -14.90 -0.93
C ALA A 68 -3.00 -14.87 -2.47
N ASP A 69 -3.63 -13.87 -3.09
CA ASP A 69 -3.57 -13.67 -4.55
C ASP A 69 -2.17 -13.29 -5.00
N GLU A 70 -1.47 -12.40 -4.27
CA GLU A 70 -0.07 -12.05 -4.54
C GLU A 70 0.87 -13.26 -4.42
N GLN A 71 0.67 -14.10 -3.40
CA GLN A 71 1.42 -15.36 -3.26
C GLN A 71 1.17 -16.31 -4.42
N GLN A 72 -0.07 -16.47 -4.83
CA GLN A 72 -0.43 -17.34 -5.96
C GLN A 72 0.15 -16.81 -7.29
N GLN A 73 0.13 -15.51 -7.51
CA GLN A 73 0.71 -14.89 -8.71
C GLN A 73 2.23 -15.09 -8.74
N ALA A 74 2.92 -14.87 -7.61
CA ALA A 74 4.36 -15.09 -7.51
C ALA A 74 4.71 -16.57 -7.79
N LYS A 75 3.96 -17.52 -7.20
CA LYS A 75 4.15 -18.94 -7.47
C LYS A 75 3.93 -19.30 -8.93
N THR A 76 2.88 -18.76 -9.53
CA THR A 76 2.59 -19.01 -10.96
C THR A 76 3.72 -18.50 -11.85
N PHE A 77 4.23 -17.30 -11.58
CA PHE A 77 5.38 -16.75 -12.29
C PHE A 77 6.61 -17.63 -12.12
N PHE A 78 6.92 -18.04 -10.89
CA PHE A 78 8.05 -18.90 -10.54
C PHE A 78 8.01 -20.22 -11.32
N ASP A 79 6.85 -20.91 -11.32
CA ASP A 79 6.67 -22.16 -12.06
C ASP A 79 6.87 -21.96 -13.58
N GLN A 80 6.31 -20.88 -14.14
CA GLN A 80 6.46 -20.55 -15.56
C GLN A 80 7.91 -20.27 -15.98
N GLN A 81 8.74 -19.71 -15.11
CA GLN A 81 10.16 -19.51 -15.40
C GLN A 81 10.93 -20.85 -15.37
N ALA A 82 10.64 -21.70 -14.40
CA ALA A 82 11.22 -23.03 -14.33
C ALA A 82 10.86 -23.89 -15.57
N ASP A 83 9.62 -23.84 -16.03
CA ASP A 83 9.17 -24.54 -17.26
C ASP A 83 9.93 -24.07 -18.51
N LYS A 84 10.41 -22.81 -18.50
CA LYS A 84 11.28 -22.26 -19.57
C LYS A 84 12.77 -22.56 -19.37
N GLY A 85 13.13 -23.29 -18.31
CA GLY A 85 14.53 -23.57 -17.95
C GLY A 85 15.28 -22.34 -17.42
N VAL A 86 14.56 -21.36 -16.89
CA VAL A 86 15.16 -20.14 -16.32
C VAL A 86 15.28 -20.29 -14.82
N LYS A 87 16.53 -20.47 -14.33
CA LYS A 87 16.81 -20.53 -12.91
C LYS A 87 16.73 -19.15 -12.26
N LEU A 88 16.06 -19.07 -11.12
CA LEU A 88 15.90 -17.83 -10.36
C LEU A 88 15.86 -18.05 -8.85
N THR A 89 16.14 -16.97 -8.13
CA THR A 89 15.85 -16.84 -6.70
C THR A 89 14.97 -15.59 -6.48
N GLU A 90 13.85 -15.77 -5.81
CA GLU A 90 12.94 -14.70 -5.47
C GLU A 90 12.63 -14.72 -3.98
N GLU A 91 12.67 -13.56 -3.35
CA GLU A 91 12.21 -13.37 -1.98
C GLU A 91 11.19 -12.24 -1.92
N LYS A 92 10.08 -12.52 -1.24
CA LYS A 92 9.03 -11.53 -0.96
C LYS A 92 8.78 -11.48 0.53
N THR A 93 8.66 -10.26 1.05
CA THR A 93 8.38 -9.98 2.45
C THR A 93 7.51 -8.72 2.55
N TYR A 94 7.15 -8.35 3.77
CA TYR A 94 6.35 -7.16 4.00
C TYR A 94 6.84 -6.37 5.22
N THR A 95 6.55 -5.08 5.21
CA THR A 95 6.69 -4.21 6.38
C THR A 95 5.37 -3.49 6.63
N VAL A 96 4.87 -3.52 7.86
CA VAL A 96 3.70 -2.72 8.27
C VAL A 96 4.13 -1.28 8.49
N THR A 97 3.64 -0.36 7.68
CA THR A 97 4.00 1.07 7.76
C THR A 97 2.98 1.90 8.54
N LEU A 98 1.71 1.47 8.54
CA LEU A 98 0.63 2.07 9.35
C LEU A 98 -0.42 1.03 9.70
N ASN A 99 -0.94 1.09 10.93
CA ASN A 99 -2.08 0.30 11.39
C ASN A 99 -2.78 1.11 12.50
N ASP A 100 -3.77 1.91 12.14
CA ASP A 100 -4.33 2.92 13.05
C ASP A 100 -5.85 2.86 13.22
N GLY A 101 -6.46 1.75 12.76
CA GLY A 101 -7.90 1.52 12.82
C GLY A 101 -8.68 2.16 11.65
N LYS A 102 -8.09 3.10 10.92
CA LYS A 102 -8.67 3.68 9.71
C LYS A 102 -8.01 3.14 8.46
N TYR A 103 -6.69 3.15 8.43
CA TYR A 103 -5.88 2.65 7.34
C TYR A 103 -4.94 1.55 7.84
N LEU A 104 -4.76 0.56 6.99
CA LEU A 104 -3.72 -0.44 7.12
C LEU A 104 -2.82 -0.32 5.90
N SER A 105 -1.53 0.01 6.12
CA SER A 105 -0.58 0.26 5.07
C SER A 105 0.65 -0.62 5.23
N PHE A 106 1.12 -1.14 4.09
CA PHE A 106 2.28 -2.00 3.99
C PHE A 106 3.23 -1.52 2.90
N LEU A 107 4.48 -1.93 3.02
CA LEU A 107 5.40 -2.11 1.90
C LEU A 107 5.52 -3.61 1.63
N ASP A 108 5.19 -4.06 0.41
CA ASP A 108 5.55 -5.36 -0.14
C ASP A 108 6.95 -5.19 -0.75
N GLU A 109 7.91 -5.93 -0.24
CA GLU A 109 9.33 -5.76 -0.53
C GLU A 109 9.91 -7.09 -0.99
N GLY A 110 10.93 -7.01 -1.83
CA GLY A 110 11.61 -8.22 -2.22
C GLY A 110 12.68 -7.99 -3.27
N TYR A 111 13.24 -9.11 -3.73
CA TYR A 111 14.15 -9.13 -4.86
C TYR A 111 13.93 -10.37 -5.72
N LEU A 112 14.29 -10.25 -6.98
CA LEU A 112 14.34 -11.31 -7.96
C LEU A 112 15.74 -11.34 -8.59
N TYR A 113 16.38 -12.48 -8.56
CA TYR A 113 17.65 -12.73 -9.21
C TYR A 113 17.53 -13.88 -10.21
N PHE A 114 17.75 -13.58 -11.48
CA PHE A 114 17.95 -14.61 -12.50
C PHE A 114 19.38 -15.08 -12.51
N ASP A 115 19.60 -16.39 -12.63
CA ASP A 115 20.96 -16.94 -12.71
C ASP A 115 21.77 -16.25 -13.83
N ARG A 116 23.00 -15.83 -13.50
CA ARG A 116 23.91 -15.08 -14.37
C ARG A 116 23.47 -13.67 -14.75
N ALA A 117 22.40 -13.10 -14.17
CA ALA A 117 22.13 -11.68 -14.30
C ALA A 117 23.23 -10.84 -13.63
N ALA A 118 23.47 -9.64 -14.14
CA ALA A 118 24.49 -8.73 -13.60
C ALA A 118 24.18 -8.31 -12.15
N HIS A 119 22.89 -8.24 -11.78
CA HIS A 119 22.43 -7.86 -10.45
C HIS A 119 20.98 -8.30 -10.24
N PRO A 120 20.49 -8.40 -9.01
CA PRO A 120 19.07 -8.62 -8.73
C PRO A 120 18.24 -7.37 -9.09
N THR A 121 16.96 -7.59 -9.32
CA THR A 121 15.94 -6.54 -9.31
C THR A 121 15.28 -6.52 -7.95
N SER A 122 15.26 -5.38 -7.27
CA SER A 122 14.56 -5.20 -6.00
C SER A 122 13.36 -4.30 -6.17
N TRP A 123 12.35 -4.50 -5.35
CA TRP A 123 11.16 -3.64 -5.34
C TRP A 123 10.70 -3.32 -3.93
N LYS A 124 9.94 -2.21 -3.84
CA LYS A 124 9.10 -1.83 -2.70
C LYS A 124 7.79 -1.32 -3.28
N THR A 125 6.71 -2.01 -2.99
CA THR A 125 5.37 -1.63 -3.45
C THR A 125 4.50 -1.26 -2.28
N GLY A 126 4.00 -0.03 -2.27
CA GLY A 126 3.06 0.44 -1.28
C GLY A 126 1.67 -0.18 -1.48
N VAL A 127 1.08 -0.65 -0.40
CA VAL A 127 -0.26 -1.24 -0.38
C VAL A 127 -1.03 -0.62 0.78
N VAL A 128 -2.12 0.06 0.47
CA VAL A 128 -2.95 0.75 1.48
C VAL A 128 -4.37 0.22 1.42
N PHE A 129 -4.93 -0.12 2.57
CA PHE A 129 -6.30 -0.56 2.72
C PHE A 129 -7.11 0.40 3.59
N ASP A 130 -8.36 0.62 3.23
CA ASP A 130 -9.38 1.16 4.09
C ASP A 130 -9.89 0.07 5.02
N MET A 131 -9.70 0.22 6.33
CA MET A 131 -10.03 -0.82 7.31
C MET A 131 -11.53 -0.99 7.54
N ALA A 132 -12.34 0.01 7.20
CA ALA A 132 -13.79 -0.11 7.32
C ALA A 132 -14.36 -1.03 6.22
N THR A 133 -13.75 -1.05 5.05
CA THR A 133 -14.25 -1.81 3.89
C THR A 133 -13.38 -3.00 3.51
N GLY A 134 -12.12 -3.05 3.96
CA GLY A 134 -11.11 -4.03 3.53
C GLY A 134 -10.61 -3.82 2.10
N ARG A 135 -11.05 -2.75 1.41
CA ARG A 135 -10.68 -2.48 0.02
C ARG A 135 -9.33 -1.80 -0.08
N ARG A 136 -8.54 -2.22 -1.06
CA ARG A 136 -7.30 -1.56 -1.43
C ARG A 136 -7.60 -0.17 -2.01
N ILE A 137 -6.87 0.84 -1.53
CA ILE A 137 -6.87 2.19 -2.09
C ILE A 137 -5.81 2.21 -3.19
N THR A 138 -6.23 2.34 -4.43
CA THR A 138 -5.36 2.29 -5.61
C THR A 138 -5.02 3.67 -6.17
N ASN A 139 -5.73 4.70 -5.71
CA ASN A 139 -5.47 6.08 -6.09
C ASN A 139 -5.15 6.90 -4.83
N TRP A 140 -3.91 7.35 -4.71
CA TRP A 140 -3.49 8.17 -3.57
C TRP A 140 -4.25 9.49 -3.44
N ARG A 141 -4.84 10.01 -4.53
CA ARG A 141 -5.65 11.24 -4.47
C ARG A 141 -6.88 11.07 -3.59
N ASP A 142 -7.39 9.84 -3.45
CA ASP A 142 -8.49 9.53 -2.53
C ASP A 142 -8.09 9.69 -1.05
N LEU A 143 -6.80 9.76 -0.76
CA LEU A 143 -6.26 9.99 0.58
C LEU A 143 -6.03 11.48 0.89
N VAL A 144 -6.00 12.34 -0.12
CA VAL A 144 -5.67 13.76 0.07
C VAL A 144 -6.80 14.48 0.77
N LYS A 145 -6.46 15.27 1.79
CA LYS A 145 -7.43 16.13 2.49
C LYS A 145 -7.93 17.23 1.55
N PRO A 146 -9.21 17.61 1.61
CA PRO A 146 -9.72 18.78 0.90
C PRO A 146 -8.86 20.03 1.21
N GLY A 147 -8.41 20.70 0.15
CA GLY A 147 -7.53 21.88 0.23
C GLY A 147 -6.03 21.59 0.22
N ASP A 148 -5.63 20.32 0.34
CA ASP A 148 -4.21 19.91 0.26
C ASP A 148 -3.79 19.50 -1.17
N GLU A 149 -4.68 19.45 -2.14
CA GLU A 149 -4.41 19.06 -3.53
C GLU A 149 -3.28 19.91 -4.14
N LYS A 150 -3.20 21.18 -3.75
CA LYS A 150 -2.16 22.13 -4.20
C LYS A 150 -0.72 21.69 -3.82
N TYR A 151 -0.56 20.79 -2.85
CA TYR A 151 0.74 20.24 -2.43
C TYR A 151 1.13 18.98 -3.21
N PHE A 152 0.18 18.38 -3.94
CA PHE A 152 0.33 17.14 -4.68
C PHE A 152 0.28 17.32 -6.20
N THR A 153 0.68 18.49 -6.70
CA THR A 153 0.88 18.69 -8.14
C THR A 153 2.15 17.98 -8.61
N LEU A 154 2.20 17.53 -9.85
CA LEU A 154 3.39 16.88 -10.43
C LEU A 154 4.67 17.72 -10.20
N LYS A 155 4.57 19.05 -10.38
CA LYS A 155 5.67 19.97 -10.11
C LYS A 155 6.16 19.90 -8.66
N LYS A 156 5.26 19.82 -7.67
CA LYS A 156 5.62 19.74 -6.25
C LYS A 156 6.26 18.38 -5.90
N ILE A 157 5.72 17.30 -6.45
CA ILE A 157 6.28 15.96 -6.27
C ILE A 157 7.65 15.88 -6.93
N THR A 158 7.81 16.37 -8.18
CA THR A 158 9.11 16.47 -8.86
C THR A 158 10.12 17.28 -8.05
N ASN A 159 9.74 18.45 -7.54
CA ASN A 159 10.64 19.27 -6.72
C ASN A 159 11.08 18.52 -5.44
N LYS A 160 10.15 17.81 -4.79
CA LYS A 160 10.46 17.01 -3.59
C LYS A 160 11.46 15.90 -3.92
N LEU A 161 11.25 15.22 -5.06
CA LEU A 161 12.14 14.18 -5.56
C LEU A 161 13.54 14.75 -5.88
N THR A 162 13.62 15.90 -6.58
CA THR A 162 14.89 16.55 -6.92
C THR A 162 15.66 17.00 -5.67
N LEU A 163 14.95 17.41 -4.61
CA LEU A 163 15.54 17.87 -3.35
C LEU A 163 15.81 16.71 -2.37
N SER A 164 15.51 15.47 -2.72
CA SER A 164 15.69 14.32 -1.84
C SER A 164 17.16 13.92 -1.60
N GLY A 165 18.08 14.50 -2.36
CA GLY A 165 19.52 14.17 -2.29
C GLY A 165 19.92 12.94 -3.09
N HIS A 166 19.00 12.25 -3.76
CA HIS A 166 19.31 11.14 -4.65
C HIS A 166 19.88 11.64 -5.99
N VAL A 167 20.78 10.85 -6.57
CA VAL A 167 21.26 11.08 -7.94
C VAL A 167 20.17 10.61 -8.90
N LEU A 168 19.53 11.55 -9.57
CA LEU A 168 18.51 11.24 -10.58
C LEU A 168 19.16 10.96 -11.93
N SER A 169 18.40 10.31 -12.82
CA SER A 169 18.84 10.09 -14.22
C SER A 169 19.09 11.44 -14.91
N THR A 170 20.13 11.51 -15.74
CA THR A 170 20.39 12.69 -16.59
C THR A 170 19.29 12.99 -17.58
N TYR A 171 18.43 12.01 -17.87
CA TYR A 171 17.25 12.15 -18.74
C TYR A 171 15.96 12.46 -17.98
N PHE A 172 16.02 12.57 -16.64
CA PHE A 172 14.85 12.88 -15.84
C PHE A 172 14.53 14.38 -15.92
N ASN A 173 13.45 14.72 -16.60
CA ASN A 173 12.99 16.10 -16.79
C ASN A 173 11.76 16.45 -15.92
N GLY A 174 11.44 15.62 -14.92
CA GLY A 174 10.27 15.74 -14.07
C GLY A 174 9.20 14.68 -14.39
N LEU A 175 8.25 14.55 -13.45
CA LEU A 175 7.15 13.61 -13.60
C LEU A 175 6.14 14.14 -14.62
N THR A 176 5.69 13.26 -15.52
CA THR A 176 4.66 13.54 -16.54
C THR A 176 3.30 12.96 -16.19
N GLU A 177 3.27 12.01 -15.26
CA GLU A 177 2.04 11.40 -14.73
C GLU A 177 2.13 11.25 -13.20
N ASP A 178 0.98 10.98 -12.58
CA ASP A 178 0.91 10.72 -11.15
C ASP A 178 1.70 9.46 -10.76
N PRO A 179 2.49 9.51 -9.67
CA PRO A 179 3.11 8.31 -9.12
C PRO A 179 2.05 7.26 -8.79
N LYS A 180 2.31 6.01 -9.15
CA LYS A 180 1.35 4.90 -8.93
C LYS A 180 1.64 4.15 -7.64
N ASN A 181 2.89 4.22 -7.17
CA ASN A 181 3.36 3.49 -6.01
C ASN A 181 3.43 4.42 -4.80
N PHE A 182 2.63 4.13 -3.79
CA PHE A 182 2.51 4.97 -2.59
C PHE A 182 2.13 4.13 -1.36
N TYR A 183 2.49 4.65 -0.19
CA TYR A 183 2.09 4.09 1.10
C TYR A 183 1.87 5.21 2.14
N LEU A 184 1.39 4.84 3.32
CA LEU A 184 1.24 5.73 4.47
C LEU A 184 2.26 5.36 5.56
N ASP A 185 2.97 6.34 6.11
CA ASP A 185 3.81 6.15 7.30
C ASP A 185 2.98 6.17 8.60
N LYS A 186 3.64 5.92 9.74
CA LYS A 186 3.02 5.89 11.08
C LYS A 186 2.32 7.21 11.46
N SER A 187 2.67 8.31 10.81
CA SER A 187 2.04 9.62 10.99
C SER A 187 0.97 9.91 9.94
N ARG A 188 0.59 8.92 9.13
CA ARG A 188 -0.31 9.02 7.97
C ARG A 188 0.25 9.89 6.83
N ASN A 189 1.52 10.24 6.82
CA ASN A 189 2.06 10.97 5.67
C ASN A 189 2.03 10.08 4.43
N ILE A 190 1.67 10.68 3.29
CA ILE A 190 1.71 10.01 2.00
C ILE A 190 3.15 10.00 1.51
N HIS A 191 3.65 8.82 1.21
CA HIS A 191 4.94 8.57 0.59
C HIS A 191 4.74 8.12 -0.85
N PHE A 192 5.65 8.51 -1.74
CA PHE A 192 5.77 7.96 -3.08
C PHE A 192 7.08 7.19 -3.20
N VAL A 193 6.98 6.01 -3.80
CA VAL A 193 8.12 5.11 -4.01
C VAL A 193 8.38 4.98 -5.51
N PHE A 194 9.63 5.17 -5.91
CA PHE A 194 10.09 5.04 -7.29
C PHE A 194 11.06 3.86 -7.36
N GLY A 195 10.78 2.94 -8.27
CA GLY A 195 11.57 1.75 -8.48
C GLY A 195 12.94 2.03 -9.09
N GLN A 196 13.77 0.99 -9.12
CA GLN A 196 15.05 1.03 -9.82
C GLN A 196 14.83 1.39 -11.30
N TYR A 197 15.66 2.27 -11.84
CA TYR A 197 15.58 2.80 -13.23
C TYR A 197 14.36 3.66 -13.57
N GLU A 198 13.40 3.85 -12.65
CA GLU A 198 12.19 4.63 -12.93
C GLU A 198 12.51 6.13 -13.10
N VAL A 199 13.27 6.69 -12.17
CA VAL A 199 13.65 8.12 -12.15
C VAL A 199 15.15 8.34 -11.95
N ALA A 200 15.90 7.29 -11.66
CA ALA A 200 17.31 7.32 -11.28
C ALA A 200 18.05 6.08 -11.80
N PRO A 201 19.41 6.10 -11.90
CA PRO A 201 20.17 4.91 -12.24
C PRO A 201 20.04 3.85 -11.14
N TYR A 202 20.33 2.58 -11.49
CA TYR A 202 20.29 1.45 -10.56
C TYR A 202 21.02 1.71 -9.24
N SER A 203 22.19 2.37 -9.30
CA SER A 203 23.02 2.68 -8.14
C SER A 203 22.35 3.58 -7.10
N SER A 204 21.31 4.32 -7.47
CA SER A 204 20.50 5.12 -6.54
C SER A 204 19.49 4.28 -5.77
N GLY A 205 19.29 3.02 -6.17
CA GLY A 205 18.33 2.12 -5.54
C GLY A 205 16.88 2.53 -5.73
N ILE A 206 16.06 2.17 -4.76
CA ILE A 206 14.64 2.55 -4.68
C ILE A 206 14.56 3.88 -3.96
N ILE A 207 13.85 4.84 -4.52
CA ILE A 207 13.71 6.18 -3.96
C ILE A 207 12.35 6.31 -3.28
N ASP A 208 12.35 6.72 -2.03
CA ASP A 208 11.18 6.98 -1.20
C ASP A 208 11.12 8.46 -0.83
N ILE A 209 10.03 9.13 -1.15
CA ILE A 209 9.85 10.55 -0.80
C ILE A 209 8.61 10.74 0.07
N ASN A 210 8.82 11.28 1.26
CA ASN A 210 7.74 11.68 2.15
C ASN A 210 7.19 13.05 1.73
N MET A 211 5.90 13.13 1.42
CA MET A 211 5.27 14.40 1.05
C MET A 211 5.09 15.35 2.23
N GLY A 212 5.21 14.87 3.47
CA GLY A 212 5.01 15.67 4.69
C GLY A 212 3.56 16.14 4.82
N ARG A 213 2.61 15.38 4.28
CA ARG A 213 1.17 15.66 4.29
C ARG A 213 0.40 14.40 4.67
N GLN A 214 -0.40 14.54 5.71
CA GLN A 214 -1.19 13.44 6.24
C GLN A 214 -2.41 13.15 5.38
N ALA A 215 -2.74 11.86 5.22
CA ALA A 215 -4.00 11.40 4.67
C ALA A 215 -5.20 11.91 5.52
N LYS A 216 -6.35 12.03 4.86
CA LYS A 216 -7.63 12.42 5.50
C LYS A 216 -8.15 11.41 6.50
#